data_d55336028eb3c7486ac7497cc3805eb6
#
_entry.id   d55336028eb3c7486ac7497cc3805eb6
#
_cell.length_a   1.000
_cell.length_b   1.000
_cell.length_c   1.000
_cell.angle_alpha   90.00
_cell.angle_beta   90.00
_cell.angle_gamma   90.00
#
_symmetry.space_group_name_H-M   'P 1'
#
loop_
_entity.id
_entity.type
_entity.pdbx_description
1 polymer ?
#
loop_
_entity_poly.entity_id
_entity_poly.type
_entity_poly.pdbx_seq_one_letter_code
_entity_poly.pdbx_strand_id
1 'polypeptide(L)'
;MCLVDPVGDVYACPFVMHPEFRAGSIRRPGGFAAVWRESELFTGLRRPSSGGACNACGSYGACHGGCMAAKFFTGLPLDGPDPECVLGHGERALAALAAGGHTTLPLAGNGGRGHGRPGRPVPVAFGSRTASRAR
;
A
#
# COMPACT_ATOMS: atom_id res chain seq x y z
N MET A 1 -3.16 10.65 -6.63
CA MET A 1 -2.78 10.34 -8.04
C MET A 1 -3.04 8.86 -8.25
N CYS A 2 -3.59 8.46 -9.41
CA CYS A 2 -3.77 7.05 -9.80
C CYS A 2 -3.39 6.89 -11.28
N LEU A 3 -3.26 5.64 -11.73
CA LEU A 3 -2.94 5.30 -13.11
C LEU A 3 -4.04 4.39 -13.67
N VAL A 4 -4.38 4.58 -14.94
CA VAL A 4 -5.15 3.63 -15.73
C VAL A 4 -4.22 3.12 -16.83
N ASP A 5 -4.04 1.82 -16.91
CA ASP A 5 -3.19 1.21 -17.92
C ASP A 5 -3.92 1.02 -19.27
N PRO A 6 -3.20 0.65 -20.35
CA PRO A 6 -3.82 0.47 -21.68
C PRO A 6 -4.89 -0.61 -21.76
N VAL A 7 -4.90 -1.57 -20.83
CA VAL A 7 -5.94 -2.60 -20.78
C VAL A 7 -7.14 -2.21 -19.91
N GLY A 8 -7.09 -1.02 -19.31
CA GLY A 8 -8.17 -0.45 -18.54
C GLY A 8 -8.13 -0.79 -17.05
N ASP A 9 -7.04 -1.34 -16.54
CA ASP A 9 -6.87 -1.57 -15.12
C ASP A 9 -6.44 -0.29 -14.39
N VAL A 10 -6.97 -0.10 -13.20
CA VAL A 10 -6.74 1.10 -12.39
C VAL A 10 -5.84 0.75 -11.21
N TYR A 11 -4.74 1.48 -11.09
CA TYR A 11 -3.76 1.31 -10.01
C TYR A 11 -3.74 2.54 -9.10
N ALA A 12 -3.52 2.31 -7.81
CA ALA A 12 -3.50 3.37 -6.81
C ALA A 12 -2.31 4.32 -6.94
N CYS A 13 -1.22 3.85 -7.54
CA CYS A 13 0.00 4.64 -7.72
C CYS A 13 0.67 4.29 -9.06
N PRO A 14 1.12 5.28 -9.84
CA PRO A 14 1.82 5.02 -11.10
C PRO A 14 3.19 4.37 -10.93
N PHE A 15 3.78 4.47 -9.75
CA PHE A 15 5.08 3.86 -9.44
C PHE A 15 4.98 2.41 -8.95
N VAL A 16 3.75 1.92 -8.66
CA VAL A 16 3.51 0.55 -8.22
C VAL A 16 2.37 -0.04 -9.04
N MET A 17 2.70 -0.56 -10.22
CA MET A 17 1.77 -1.33 -11.06
C MET A 17 1.82 -2.82 -10.66
N HIS A 18 1.52 -3.08 -9.40
CA HIS A 18 1.51 -4.42 -8.83
C HIS A 18 0.06 -4.85 -8.53
N PRO A 19 -0.29 -6.15 -8.62
CA PRO A 19 -1.64 -6.63 -8.36
C PRO A 19 -2.24 -6.16 -7.03
N GLU A 20 -1.44 -6.01 -5.99
CA GLU A 20 -1.88 -5.50 -4.67
C GLU A 20 -2.36 -4.05 -4.71
N PHE A 21 -1.91 -3.27 -5.69
CA PHE A 21 -2.30 -1.87 -5.88
C PHE A 21 -3.30 -1.67 -7.01
N ARG A 22 -3.84 -2.78 -7.56
CA ARG A 22 -4.88 -2.75 -8.56
C ARG A 22 -6.24 -2.53 -7.90
N ALA A 23 -6.83 -1.38 -8.15
CA ALA A 23 -8.11 -0.98 -7.58
C ALA A 23 -9.33 -1.55 -8.33
N GLY A 24 -9.15 -1.97 -9.58
CA GLY A 24 -10.21 -2.48 -10.43
C GLY A 24 -9.98 -2.19 -11.91
N SER A 25 -11.04 -2.25 -12.72
CA SER A 25 -10.97 -1.95 -14.15
C SER A 25 -12.06 -0.97 -14.57
N ILE A 26 -11.73 -0.04 -15.46
CA ILE A 26 -12.71 0.88 -16.06
C ILE A 26 -13.71 0.17 -16.99
N ARG A 27 -13.44 -1.08 -17.36
CA ARG A 27 -14.32 -1.89 -18.20
C ARG A 27 -15.55 -2.44 -17.46
N ARG A 28 -15.56 -2.33 -16.13
CA ARG A 28 -16.73 -2.70 -15.31
C ARG A 28 -17.87 -1.69 -15.48
N PRO A 29 -19.13 -2.07 -15.22
CA PRO A 29 -20.23 -1.12 -15.16
C PRO A 29 -19.92 0.05 -14.22
N GLY A 30 -20.22 1.28 -14.66
CA GLY A 30 -19.90 2.50 -13.94
C GLY A 30 -18.46 3.02 -14.14
N GLY A 31 -17.60 2.26 -14.86
CA GLY A 31 -16.28 2.71 -15.30
C GLY A 31 -15.36 3.17 -14.17
N PHE A 32 -14.53 4.16 -14.45
CA PHE A 32 -13.61 4.74 -13.47
C PHE A 32 -14.32 5.29 -12.23
N ALA A 33 -15.48 5.90 -12.39
CA ALA A 33 -16.22 6.47 -11.27
C ALA A 33 -16.67 5.41 -10.24
N ALA A 34 -17.05 4.21 -10.72
CA ALA A 34 -17.36 3.10 -9.84
C ALA A 34 -16.09 2.59 -9.12
N VAL A 35 -14.98 2.40 -9.85
CA VAL A 35 -13.70 2.00 -9.25
C VAL A 35 -13.28 3.00 -8.17
N TRP A 36 -13.33 4.29 -8.48
CA TRP A 36 -12.94 5.35 -7.55
C TRP A 36 -13.75 5.36 -6.25
N ARG A 37 -15.07 5.17 -6.34
CA ARG A 37 -15.97 5.22 -5.18
C ARG A 37 -15.98 3.94 -4.36
N GLU A 38 -15.93 2.78 -5.04
CA GLU A 38 -16.29 1.49 -4.45
C GLU A 38 -15.07 0.61 -4.14
N SER A 39 -13.90 0.90 -4.71
CA SER A 39 -12.69 0.12 -4.43
C SER A 39 -12.31 0.23 -2.95
N GLU A 40 -12.14 -0.92 -2.30
CA GLU A 40 -11.64 -0.99 -0.92
C GLU A 40 -10.26 -0.35 -0.79
N LEU A 41 -9.39 -0.55 -1.80
CA LEU A 41 -8.07 0.06 -1.84
C LEU A 41 -8.16 1.59 -1.80
N PHE A 42 -8.95 2.20 -2.68
CA PHE A 42 -9.11 3.66 -2.68
C PHE A 42 -9.83 4.18 -1.43
N THR A 43 -10.77 3.41 -0.89
CA THR A 43 -11.46 3.76 0.35
C THR A 43 -10.49 3.74 1.54
N GLY A 44 -9.62 2.74 1.62
CA GLY A 44 -8.56 2.65 2.63
C GLY A 44 -7.56 3.81 2.52
N LEU A 45 -7.12 4.13 1.30
CA LEU A 45 -6.17 5.24 1.07
C LEU A 45 -6.75 6.63 1.40
N ARG A 46 -8.07 6.81 1.28
CA ARG A 46 -8.72 8.05 1.70
C ARG A 46 -8.90 8.18 3.22
N ARG A 47 -8.72 7.08 3.95
CA ARG A 47 -8.80 7.03 5.41
C ARG A 47 -7.50 6.43 5.95
N PRO A 48 -6.37 7.13 5.77
CA PRO A 48 -5.08 6.59 6.16
C PRO A 48 -5.08 6.32 7.66
N SER A 49 -4.62 5.14 8.02
CA SER A 49 -4.29 4.77 9.39
C SER A 49 -2.80 4.52 9.49
N SER A 50 -2.24 4.73 10.64
CA SER A 50 -0.83 4.47 10.86
C SER A 50 -0.60 3.59 12.08
N GLY A 51 0.41 2.73 11.97
CA GLY A 51 0.94 1.94 13.07
C GLY A 51 2.25 2.53 13.62
N GLY A 52 2.71 1.94 14.69
CA GLY A 52 4.04 2.22 15.24
C GLY A 52 4.35 3.69 15.48
N ALA A 53 5.53 4.10 15.04
CA ALA A 53 6.05 5.46 15.27
C ALA A 53 5.19 6.55 14.62
N CYS A 54 4.52 6.27 13.51
CA CYS A 54 3.67 7.23 12.83
C CYS A 54 2.39 7.55 13.59
N ASN A 55 1.89 6.62 14.42
CA ASN A 55 0.65 6.80 15.18
C ASN A 55 0.73 7.95 16.19
N ALA A 56 1.91 8.15 16.78
CA ALA A 56 2.17 9.21 17.76
C ALA A 56 2.91 10.42 17.17
N CYS A 57 3.15 10.43 15.86
CA CYS A 57 3.93 11.48 15.21
C CYS A 57 3.09 12.73 14.98
N GLY A 58 3.54 13.88 15.51
CA GLY A 58 2.87 15.17 15.33
C GLY A 58 2.79 15.63 13.87
N SER A 59 3.68 15.14 13.00
CA SER A 59 3.70 15.48 11.57
C SER A 59 2.83 14.57 10.72
N TYR A 60 2.19 13.54 11.30
CA TYR A 60 1.41 12.57 10.52
C TYR A 60 0.27 13.18 9.72
N GLY A 61 -0.40 14.20 10.29
CA GLY A 61 -1.48 14.90 9.60
C GLY A 61 -1.07 15.57 8.28
N ALA A 62 0.20 15.89 8.12
CA ALA A 62 0.74 16.49 6.90
C ALA A 62 1.33 15.43 5.95
N CYS A 63 2.05 14.43 6.46
CA CYS A 63 2.78 13.47 5.62
C CYS A 63 2.02 12.16 5.35
N HIS A 64 1.02 11.81 6.17
CA HIS A 64 0.24 10.57 6.09
C HIS A 64 1.08 9.29 5.98
N GLY A 65 2.29 9.28 6.56
CA GLY A 65 3.21 8.15 6.49
C GLY A 65 4.02 8.06 5.20
N GLY A 66 3.93 9.06 4.32
CA GLY A 66 4.77 9.17 3.12
C GLY A 66 4.35 8.30 1.93
N CYS A 67 5.32 7.90 1.11
CA CYS A 67 5.11 7.24 -0.16
C CYS A 67 4.82 5.74 -0.03
N MET A 68 3.64 5.29 -0.47
CA MET A 68 3.30 3.85 -0.44
C MET A 68 4.22 3.00 -1.34
N ALA A 69 4.69 3.56 -2.46
CA ALA A 69 5.59 2.85 -3.36
C ALA A 69 6.94 2.60 -2.70
N ALA A 70 7.51 3.63 -2.06
CA ALA A 70 8.77 3.49 -1.36
C ALA A 70 8.69 2.45 -0.23
N LYS A 71 7.61 2.45 0.53
CA LYS A 71 7.37 1.42 1.56
C LYS A 71 7.26 0.02 0.98
N PHE A 72 6.49 -0.15 -0.09
CA PHE A 72 6.33 -1.43 -0.74
C PHE A 72 7.66 -2.01 -1.23
N PHE A 73 8.44 -1.23 -1.97
CA PHE A 73 9.71 -1.70 -2.53
C PHE A 73 10.83 -1.90 -1.50
N THR A 74 10.71 -1.30 -0.33
CA THR A 74 11.65 -1.50 0.78
C THR A 74 11.19 -2.56 1.78
N GLY A 75 10.00 -3.15 1.57
CA GLY A 75 9.44 -4.15 2.47
C GLY A 75 8.88 -3.57 3.77
N LEU A 76 8.75 -2.25 3.88
CA LEU A 76 8.11 -1.62 5.01
C LEU A 76 6.59 -1.78 4.94
N PRO A 77 5.90 -1.91 6.07
CA PRO A 77 4.45 -1.99 6.10
C PRO A 77 3.81 -0.70 5.59
N LEU A 78 2.70 -0.80 4.84
CA LEU A 78 2.05 0.35 4.21
C LEU A 78 1.48 1.35 5.22
N ASP A 79 1.16 0.91 6.43
CA ASP A 79 0.74 1.74 7.55
C ASP A 79 1.92 2.26 8.40
N GLY A 80 3.15 1.88 8.06
CA GLY A 80 4.38 2.28 8.70
C GLY A 80 4.94 3.60 8.17
N PRO A 81 6.17 3.97 8.61
CA PRO A 81 6.86 5.16 8.15
C PRO A 81 7.41 5.01 6.73
N ASP A 82 7.53 6.14 6.05
CA ASP A 82 8.30 6.26 4.82
C ASP A 82 9.76 5.93 5.08
N PRO A 83 10.47 5.18 4.20
CA PRO A 83 11.91 4.93 4.36
C PRO A 83 12.73 6.21 4.45
N GLU A 84 12.31 7.29 3.78
CA GLU A 84 12.98 8.60 3.77
C GLU A 84 12.37 9.60 4.78
N CYS A 85 11.70 9.10 5.82
CA CYS A 85 11.12 9.94 6.85
C CYS A 85 12.17 10.86 7.50
N VAL A 86 12.00 12.17 7.36
CA VAL A 86 12.94 13.20 7.87
C VAL A 86 13.13 13.18 9.39
N LEU A 87 12.23 12.51 10.11
CA LEU A 87 12.35 12.30 11.57
C LEU A 87 13.07 10.98 11.91
N GLY A 88 13.65 10.29 10.92
CA GLY A 88 14.40 9.05 11.09
C GLY A 88 13.56 7.83 11.46
N HIS A 89 12.23 7.89 11.38
CA HIS A 89 11.38 6.73 11.68
C HIS A 89 11.55 5.62 10.64
N GLY A 90 11.73 5.98 9.37
CA GLY A 90 11.93 5.03 8.27
C GLY A 90 13.25 4.28 8.39
N GLU A 91 14.33 5.00 8.64
CA GLU A 91 15.66 4.41 8.84
C GLU A 91 15.67 3.39 9.98
N ARG A 92 15.05 3.75 11.12
CA ARG A 92 14.92 2.82 12.25
C ARG A 92 14.09 1.59 11.91
N ALA A 93 13.02 1.75 11.13
CA ALA A 93 12.19 0.64 10.69
C ALA A 93 12.93 -0.29 9.73
N LEU A 94 13.71 0.26 8.80
CA LEU A 94 14.57 -0.53 7.89
C LEU A 94 15.66 -1.29 8.65
N ALA A 95 16.30 -0.64 9.61
CA ALA A 95 17.29 -1.29 10.46
C ALA A 95 16.70 -2.44 11.27
N ALA A 96 15.48 -2.29 11.78
CA ALA A 96 14.76 -3.36 12.49
C ALA A 96 14.41 -4.54 11.57
N LEU A 97 13.99 -4.27 10.31
CA LEU A 97 13.76 -5.32 9.32
C LEU A 97 15.04 -6.09 9.01
N ALA A 98 16.15 -5.41 8.79
CA ALA A 98 17.45 -6.02 8.52
C ALA A 98 17.93 -6.91 9.69
N ALA A 99 17.73 -6.46 10.92
CA ALA A 99 18.08 -7.22 12.11
C ALA A 99 17.18 -8.45 12.33
N GLY A 100 15.91 -8.42 11.88
CA GLY A 100 14.95 -9.51 12.00
C GLY A 100 15.13 -10.65 10.98
N GLY A 101 16.08 -10.56 10.04
CA GLY A 101 16.46 -11.66 9.14
C GLY A 101 15.42 -12.02 8.06
N HIS A 102 14.42 -11.21 7.79
CA HIS A 102 13.46 -11.43 6.73
C HIS A 102 13.54 -10.34 5.66
N THR A 103 14.53 -10.44 4.79
CA THR A 103 14.57 -9.69 3.53
C THR A 103 14.23 -10.64 2.39
N THR A 104 12.96 -10.90 2.18
CA THR A 104 12.48 -11.37 0.88
C THR A 104 11.88 -10.18 0.15
N LEU A 105 12.74 -9.40 -0.51
CA LEU A 105 12.29 -8.55 -1.61
C LEU A 105 11.67 -9.49 -2.65
N PRO A 106 10.45 -9.27 -3.12
CA PRO A 106 9.99 -9.89 -4.33
C PRO A 106 10.75 -9.25 -5.49
N LEU A 107 11.97 -9.74 -5.75
CA LEU A 107 12.63 -9.46 -7.01
C LEU A 107 11.72 -10.04 -8.08
N ALA A 108 11.17 -9.15 -8.91
CA ALA A 108 10.47 -9.53 -10.11
C ALA A 108 11.40 -10.44 -10.92
N GLY A 109 11.14 -11.75 -10.86
CA GLY A 109 11.81 -12.72 -11.69
C GLY A 109 11.51 -12.39 -13.14
N ASN A 110 12.53 -11.93 -13.84
CA ASN A 110 12.50 -11.75 -15.27
C ASN A 110 12.41 -13.14 -15.89
N GLY A 111 11.35 -13.43 -16.59
CA GLY A 111 11.32 -14.50 -17.56
C GLY A 111 10.46 -15.71 -17.23
N GLY A 112 9.64 -16.04 -18.16
CA GLY A 112 8.99 -17.35 -18.28
C GLY A 112 7.48 -17.25 -18.41
N ARG A 113 6.99 -17.27 -19.63
CA ARG A 113 5.59 -17.50 -19.96
C ARG A 113 5.14 -18.82 -19.33
N GLY A 114 4.50 -18.73 -18.19
CA GLY A 114 3.80 -19.84 -17.59
C GLY A 114 2.41 -19.34 -17.22
N HIS A 115 1.38 -19.93 -17.86
CA HIS A 115 0.00 -19.71 -17.49
C HIS A 115 -0.25 -20.38 -16.13
N GLY A 116 0.12 -19.67 -15.06
CA GLY A 116 -0.15 -20.07 -13.68
C GLY A 116 -1.43 -19.42 -13.20
N ARG A 117 -2.30 -20.18 -12.56
CA ARG A 117 -3.54 -19.76 -11.93
C ARG A 117 -3.31 -18.54 -11.04
N PRO A 118 -4.23 -17.55 -11.01
CA PRO A 118 -4.12 -16.41 -10.11
C PRO A 118 -4.13 -16.91 -8.66
N GLY A 119 -3.04 -16.65 -7.94
CA GLY A 119 -2.97 -16.85 -6.50
C GLY A 119 -4.02 -15.98 -5.80
N ARG A 120 -4.60 -16.52 -4.71
CA ARG A 120 -5.56 -15.77 -3.88
C ARG A 120 -4.92 -14.45 -3.45
N PRO A 121 -5.65 -13.32 -3.56
CA PRO A 121 -5.15 -12.04 -3.06
C PRO A 121 -4.88 -12.15 -1.56
N VAL A 122 -3.68 -11.74 -1.16
CA VAL A 122 -3.34 -11.57 0.26
C VAL A 122 -4.09 -10.33 0.74
N PRO A 123 -4.93 -10.41 1.78
CA PRO A 123 -5.66 -9.25 2.26
C PRO A 123 -4.67 -8.21 2.81
N VAL A 124 -4.68 -7.03 2.22
CA VAL A 124 -3.99 -5.86 2.77
C VAL A 124 -4.77 -5.44 4.01
N ALA A 125 -4.28 -5.81 5.18
CA ALA A 125 -4.91 -5.46 6.45
C ALA A 125 -4.69 -3.96 6.72
N PHE A 126 -5.66 -3.15 6.36
CA PHE A 126 -5.79 -1.82 6.93
C PHE A 126 -6.39 -1.98 8.32
N GLY A 127 -5.60 -1.70 9.36
CA GLY A 127 -6.00 -1.91 10.75
C GLY A 127 -7.36 -1.29 11.07
N SER A 128 -8.36 -2.12 11.29
CA SER A 128 -9.67 -1.72 11.77
C SER A 128 -9.59 -1.41 13.27
N ARG A 129 -9.57 -0.13 13.64
CA ARG A 129 -9.84 0.27 15.01
C ARG A 129 -11.34 0.17 15.27
N THR A 130 -11.75 -0.80 16.04
CA THR A 130 -13.01 -0.72 16.77
C THR A 130 -12.88 0.38 17.82
N ALA A 131 -13.56 1.50 17.59
CA ALA A 131 -13.72 2.53 18.61
C ALA A 131 -14.60 1.96 19.73
N SER A 132 -13.99 1.58 20.85
CA SER A 132 -14.70 1.34 22.09
C SER A 132 -15.21 2.69 22.60
N ARG A 133 -16.51 2.94 22.45
CA ARG A 133 -17.21 3.99 23.20
C ARG A 133 -17.35 3.51 24.65
N ALA A 134 -16.54 4.07 25.54
CA ALA A 134 -16.85 4.05 26.96
C ALA A 134 -17.96 5.11 27.25
N ARG A 135 -18.98 4.69 27.96
CA ARG A 135 -20.04 5.51 28.56
C ARG A 135 -19.49 6.23 29.79
#